data_5aad4106433c9a30f127ab828d2cc0bd
#
_entry.id   5aad4106433c9a30f127ab828d2cc0bd
#
_cell.length_a   1.000
_cell.length_b   1.000
_cell.length_c   1.000
_cell.angle_alpha   90.00
_cell.angle_beta   90.00
_cell.angle_gamma   90.00
#
_symmetry.space_group_name_H-M   'P 1'
#
loop_
_entity.id
_entity.type
_entity.pdbx_description
1 polymer ?
#
loop_
_entity_poly.entity_id
_entity_poly.type
_entity_poly.pdbx_seq_one_letter_code
_entity_poly.pdbx_strand_id
1 'polypeptide(L)'
;MKIALLHYSAPPIVGGVESVLAHHAREMAAAGHDVCVVAARGADLEEEIPLRWAPLIDSRHAAVLAVKQQLDAGQVRGDFDALRTAIADELAPLLADRDVVIAHNVCSLAKNLALTAALNQLYTDPDFPHLVLWHHDLAWTTPRYRTELHDGYPWDLLRRDWPGATQVVISQLRQQELAHLLDVPRERIHVVPNGVDPERFFKLESETHTLVAQ
;
A
#
# COMPACT_ATOMS: atom_id res chain seq x y z
N MET A 1 0.34 12.48 -16.06
CA MET A 1 0.29 12.76 -14.61
C MET A 1 1.54 12.18 -13.97
N LYS A 2 1.95 12.76 -12.85
CA LYS A 2 3.04 12.24 -12.01
C LYS A 2 2.46 11.37 -10.91
N ILE A 3 2.77 10.08 -10.90
CA ILE A 3 2.16 9.09 -10.01
C ILE A 3 3.23 8.46 -9.11
N ALA A 4 2.98 8.38 -7.81
CA ALA A 4 3.77 7.60 -6.88
C ALA A 4 2.99 6.36 -6.42
N LEU A 5 3.60 5.18 -6.55
CA LEU A 5 3.09 3.92 -6.00
C LEU A 5 3.84 3.63 -4.68
N LEU A 6 3.13 3.61 -3.56
CA LEU A 6 3.72 3.46 -2.24
C LEU A 6 3.40 2.10 -1.63
N HIS A 7 4.43 1.38 -1.21
CA HIS A 7 4.32 0.12 -0.47
C HIS A 7 5.57 -0.13 0.39
N TYR A 8 5.51 -1.07 1.32
CA TYR A 8 6.64 -1.44 2.21
C TYR A 8 7.88 -1.90 1.44
N SER A 9 7.69 -2.60 0.33
CA SER A 9 8.74 -3.17 -0.53
C SER A 9 8.31 -3.21 -1.99
N ALA A 10 9.31 -3.26 -2.88
CA ALA A 10 9.13 -3.39 -4.32
C ALA A 10 9.95 -4.59 -4.85
N PRO A 11 9.73 -5.06 -6.07
CA PRO A 11 10.61 -6.03 -6.70
C PRO A 11 12.10 -5.61 -6.63
N PRO A 12 13.04 -6.55 -6.56
CA PRO A 12 12.89 -7.99 -6.74
C PRO A 12 12.38 -8.76 -5.51
N ILE A 13 11.91 -8.07 -4.47
CA ILE A 13 11.26 -8.71 -3.34
C ILE A 13 10.00 -9.43 -3.83
N VAL A 14 9.91 -10.74 -3.55
CA VAL A 14 8.79 -11.57 -3.98
C VAL A 14 7.63 -11.43 -3.00
N GLY A 15 6.47 -11.03 -3.53
CA GLY A 15 5.22 -10.94 -2.78
C GLY A 15 4.04 -10.60 -3.70
N GLY A 16 2.82 -10.87 -3.23
CA GLY A 16 1.62 -10.64 -4.04
C GLY A 16 1.39 -9.17 -4.36
N VAL A 17 1.54 -8.30 -3.36
CA VAL A 17 1.35 -6.85 -3.53
C VAL A 17 2.48 -6.25 -4.37
N GLU A 18 3.72 -6.68 -4.16
CA GLU A 18 4.89 -6.25 -4.92
C GLU A 18 4.73 -6.58 -6.41
N SER A 19 4.18 -7.76 -6.74
CA SER A 19 3.89 -8.13 -8.13
C SER A 19 2.83 -7.24 -8.74
N VAL A 20 1.72 -6.98 -8.03
CA VAL A 20 0.65 -6.08 -8.50
C VAL A 20 1.18 -4.65 -8.68
N LEU A 21 1.95 -4.15 -7.71
CA LEU A 21 2.57 -2.83 -7.77
C LEU A 21 3.46 -2.69 -9.02
N ALA A 22 4.27 -3.70 -9.32
CA ALA A 22 5.13 -3.70 -10.52
C ALA A 22 4.31 -3.70 -11.82
N HIS A 23 3.22 -4.47 -11.90
CA HIS A 23 2.33 -4.44 -13.06
C HIS A 23 1.66 -3.07 -13.21
N HIS A 24 1.12 -2.51 -12.14
CA HIS A 24 0.51 -1.18 -12.16
C HIS A 24 1.51 -0.11 -12.60
N ALA A 25 2.75 -0.14 -12.07
CA ALA A 25 3.78 0.80 -12.45
C ALA A 25 4.09 0.77 -13.94
N ARG A 26 4.25 -0.43 -14.52
CA ARG A 26 4.52 -0.61 -15.96
C ARG A 26 3.37 -0.18 -16.84
N GLU A 27 2.16 -0.59 -16.51
CA GLU A 27 0.96 -0.23 -17.30
C GLU A 27 0.71 1.29 -17.27
N MET A 28 0.90 1.94 -16.12
CA MET A 28 0.77 3.39 -16.01
C MET A 28 1.88 4.12 -16.77
N ALA A 29 3.13 3.63 -16.72
CA ALA A 29 4.23 4.20 -17.50
C ALA A 29 4.00 4.00 -19.02
N ALA A 30 3.57 2.81 -19.45
CA ALA A 30 3.18 2.54 -20.83
C ALA A 30 2.03 3.41 -21.33
N ALA A 31 1.12 3.83 -20.42
CA ALA A 31 0.06 4.79 -20.70
C ALA A 31 0.55 6.25 -20.75
N GLY A 32 1.85 6.50 -20.62
CA GLY A 32 2.46 7.83 -20.72
C GLY A 32 2.45 8.66 -19.44
N HIS A 33 2.33 8.02 -18.27
CA HIS A 33 2.47 8.70 -16.98
C HIS A 33 3.92 8.69 -16.50
N ASP A 34 4.32 9.73 -15.76
CA ASP A 34 5.59 9.78 -15.00
C ASP A 34 5.37 9.01 -13.69
N VAL A 35 5.91 7.80 -13.60
CA VAL A 35 5.68 6.89 -12.49
C VAL A 35 6.95 6.69 -11.68
N CYS A 36 6.83 6.73 -10.34
CA CYS A 36 7.87 6.26 -9.44
C CYS A 36 7.29 5.30 -8.40
N VAL A 37 8.13 4.46 -7.84
CA VAL A 37 7.81 3.62 -6.69
C VAL A 37 8.44 4.23 -5.45
N VAL A 38 7.68 4.33 -4.36
CA VAL A 38 8.20 4.73 -3.03
C VAL A 38 8.15 3.50 -2.13
N ALA A 39 9.31 2.99 -1.76
CA ALA A 39 9.40 1.80 -0.91
C ALA A 39 10.70 1.81 -0.07
N ALA A 40 10.69 1.01 0.99
CA ALA A 40 11.85 0.87 1.88
C ALA A 40 12.87 -0.17 1.38
N ARG A 41 12.44 -1.09 0.54
CA ARG A 41 13.27 -2.16 -0.03
C ARG A 41 12.84 -2.46 -1.45
N GLY A 42 13.80 -2.82 -2.29
CA GLY A 42 13.58 -3.13 -3.70
C GLY A 42 14.69 -2.59 -4.58
N ALA A 43 14.38 -2.39 -5.85
CA ALA A 43 15.23 -1.74 -6.84
C ALA A 43 14.35 -0.99 -7.83
N ASP A 44 14.98 -0.20 -8.71
CA ASP A 44 14.29 0.37 -9.85
C ASP A 44 13.63 -0.76 -10.66
N LEU A 45 12.39 -0.56 -11.05
CA LEU A 45 11.68 -1.57 -11.85
C LEU A 45 12.18 -1.57 -13.30
N GLU A 46 12.38 -0.39 -13.83
CA GLU A 46 12.91 -0.06 -15.14
C GLU A 46 13.60 1.30 -15.06
N GLU A 47 14.37 1.69 -16.08
CA GLU A 47 15.09 2.97 -16.10
C GLU A 47 14.13 4.16 -15.91
N GLU A 48 12.93 4.06 -16.51
CA GLU A 48 11.89 5.09 -16.45
C GLU A 48 11.00 5.02 -15.19
N ILE A 49 11.16 3.98 -14.36
CA ILE A 49 10.35 3.76 -13.14
C ILE A 49 11.27 3.65 -11.92
N PRO A 50 11.81 4.78 -11.44
CA PRO A 50 12.78 4.79 -10.35
C PRO A 50 12.14 4.43 -9.02
N LEU A 51 12.94 3.80 -8.15
CA LEU A 51 12.64 3.61 -6.74
C LEU A 51 13.10 4.83 -5.94
N ARG A 52 12.18 5.47 -5.24
CA ARG A 52 12.44 6.49 -4.22
C ARG A 52 12.51 5.81 -2.85
N TRP A 53 13.66 5.85 -2.22
CA TRP A 53 13.92 5.17 -0.97
C TRP A 53 13.28 5.87 0.22
N ALA A 54 12.52 5.12 1.01
CA ALA A 54 11.91 5.54 2.27
C ALA A 54 12.11 4.45 3.34
N PRO A 55 13.29 4.32 3.96
CA PRO A 55 13.64 3.23 4.87
C PRO A 55 12.67 3.02 6.04
N LEU A 56 12.10 4.10 6.59
CA LEU A 56 11.22 4.03 7.76
C LEU A 56 9.82 3.46 7.46
N ILE A 57 9.45 3.32 6.17
CA ILE A 57 8.18 2.67 5.85
C ILE A 57 8.26 1.14 5.88
N ASP A 58 9.47 0.54 5.96
CA ASP A 58 9.62 -0.92 6.06
C ASP A 58 8.92 -1.47 7.31
N SER A 59 7.96 -2.35 7.11
CA SER A 59 7.30 -3.07 8.21
C SER A 59 8.26 -3.96 9.04
N ARG A 60 9.51 -4.14 8.58
CA ARG A 60 10.58 -4.89 9.25
C ARG A 60 11.70 -4.01 9.79
N HIS A 61 11.61 -2.68 9.62
CA HIS A 61 12.59 -1.76 10.20
C HIS A 61 12.62 -1.88 11.72
N ALA A 62 13.80 -1.83 12.34
CA ALA A 62 13.95 -2.06 13.78
C ALA A 62 13.08 -1.11 14.64
N ALA A 63 13.02 0.19 14.28
CA ALA A 63 12.18 1.16 14.97
C ALA A 63 10.68 0.85 14.82
N VAL A 64 10.25 0.39 13.62
CA VAL A 64 8.86 -0.01 13.36
C VAL A 64 8.48 -1.24 14.17
N LEU A 65 9.36 -2.25 14.23
CA LEU A 65 9.12 -3.46 15.03
C LEU A 65 9.05 -3.16 16.53
N ALA A 66 9.90 -2.25 17.03
CA ALA A 66 9.87 -1.84 18.44
C ALA A 66 8.55 -1.14 18.79
N VAL A 67 8.08 -0.22 17.95
CA VAL A 67 6.78 0.44 18.12
C VAL A 67 5.63 -0.55 17.93
N LYS A 68 5.70 -1.43 16.93
CA LYS A 68 4.69 -2.46 16.70
C LYS A 68 4.51 -3.38 17.92
N GLN A 69 5.59 -3.79 18.57
CA GLN A 69 5.50 -4.62 19.79
C GLN A 69 4.69 -3.95 20.89
N GLN A 70 4.80 -2.64 21.05
CA GLN A 70 4.02 -1.88 22.03
C GLN A 70 2.54 -1.78 21.60
N LEU A 71 2.32 -1.50 20.31
CA LEU A 71 0.97 -1.44 19.74
C LEU A 71 0.26 -2.80 19.84
N ASP A 72 0.93 -3.91 19.56
CA ASP A 72 0.35 -5.26 19.70
C ASP A 72 -0.08 -5.57 21.16
N ALA A 73 0.54 -4.91 22.13
CA ALA A 73 0.12 -4.93 23.54
C ALA A 73 -0.94 -3.86 23.90
N GLY A 74 -1.51 -3.16 22.92
CA GLY A 74 -2.50 -2.11 23.11
C GLY A 74 -1.93 -0.80 23.70
N GLN A 75 -0.60 -0.59 23.61
CA GLN A 75 0.06 0.57 24.21
C GLN A 75 0.53 1.55 23.12
N VAL A 76 0.07 2.80 23.20
CA VAL A 76 0.55 3.92 22.39
C VAL A 76 1.47 4.77 23.25
N ARG A 77 2.75 4.86 22.90
CA ARG A 77 3.76 5.62 23.66
C ARG A 77 4.38 6.72 22.79
N GLY A 78 5.19 7.59 23.39
CA GLY A 78 5.79 8.75 22.71
C GLY A 78 6.71 8.41 21.53
N ASP A 79 7.30 7.21 21.50
CA ASP A 79 8.08 6.71 20.37
C ASP A 79 7.22 6.41 19.12
N PHE A 80 5.93 6.11 19.26
CA PHE A 80 4.99 6.06 18.15
C PHE A 80 4.88 7.43 17.45
N ASP A 81 4.69 8.51 18.20
CA ASP A 81 4.57 9.84 17.63
C ASP A 81 5.90 10.33 17.01
N ALA A 82 7.02 10.00 17.63
CA ALA A 82 8.33 10.28 17.08
C ALA A 82 8.56 9.56 15.75
N LEU A 83 8.21 8.27 15.66
CA LEU A 83 8.32 7.49 14.42
C LEU A 83 7.34 8.01 13.35
N ARG A 84 6.10 8.32 13.72
CA ARG A 84 5.12 8.93 12.80
C ARG A 84 5.65 10.22 12.18
N THR A 85 6.21 11.11 13.00
CA THR A 85 6.79 12.37 12.53
C THR A 85 7.98 12.12 11.60
N ALA A 86 8.89 11.24 11.98
CA ALA A 86 10.06 10.89 11.16
C ALA A 86 9.65 10.31 9.79
N ILE A 87 8.61 9.46 9.75
CA ILE A 87 8.07 8.92 8.49
C ILE A 87 7.41 10.04 7.65
N ALA A 88 6.67 10.95 8.29
CA ALA A 88 6.08 12.08 7.57
C ALA A 88 7.14 12.99 6.94
N ASP A 89 8.19 13.30 7.70
CA ASP A 89 9.32 14.11 7.23
C ASP A 89 10.10 13.42 6.08
N GLU A 90 10.22 12.09 6.12
CA GLU A 90 10.83 11.30 5.04
C GLU A 90 9.97 11.28 3.78
N LEU A 91 8.65 11.11 3.91
CA LEU A 91 7.72 10.98 2.78
C LEU A 91 7.39 12.31 2.11
N ALA A 92 7.28 13.39 2.86
CA ALA A 92 6.84 14.68 2.32
C ALA A 92 7.64 15.12 1.07
N PRO A 93 8.98 15.16 1.08
CA PRO A 93 9.75 15.54 -0.10
C PRO A 93 9.67 14.52 -1.25
N LEU A 94 9.42 13.25 -0.97
CA LEU A 94 9.32 12.20 -1.97
C LEU A 94 7.98 12.25 -2.73
N LEU A 95 6.96 12.83 -2.12
CA LEU A 95 5.59 12.87 -2.65
C LEU A 95 5.18 14.26 -3.17
N ALA A 96 5.86 15.35 -2.75
CA ALA A 96 5.46 16.73 -3.01
C ALA A 96 5.34 17.09 -4.50
N ASP A 97 6.08 16.42 -5.39
CA ASP A 97 6.07 16.69 -6.83
C ASP A 97 5.10 15.78 -7.60
N ARG A 98 4.28 14.99 -6.91
CA ARG A 98 3.32 14.06 -7.53
C ARG A 98 1.93 14.67 -7.68
N ASP A 99 1.18 14.20 -8.66
CA ASP A 99 -0.24 14.52 -8.82
C ASP A 99 -1.11 13.54 -8.03
N VAL A 100 -0.66 12.26 -7.97
CA VAL A 100 -1.39 11.14 -7.34
C VAL A 100 -0.45 10.27 -6.55
N VAL A 101 -0.88 9.86 -5.37
CA VAL A 101 -0.23 8.83 -4.53
C VAL A 101 -1.15 7.64 -4.40
N ILE A 102 -0.71 6.45 -4.81
CA ILE A 102 -1.44 5.19 -4.68
C ILE A 102 -0.78 4.37 -3.58
N ALA A 103 -1.43 4.30 -2.42
CA ALA A 103 -0.93 3.61 -1.24
C ALA A 103 -1.44 2.17 -1.20
N HIS A 104 -0.58 1.20 -1.60
CA HIS A 104 -0.94 -0.21 -1.67
C HIS A 104 -0.87 -0.88 -0.29
N ASN A 105 -2.01 -1.27 0.25
CA ASN A 105 -2.17 -2.10 1.46
C ASN A 105 -1.54 -1.53 2.76
N VAL A 106 -1.04 -0.29 2.74
CA VAL A 106 -0.38 0.32 3.91
C VAL A 106 -1.36 0.98 4.88
N CYS A 107 -2.56 1.33 4.41
CA CYS A 107 -3.62 1.92 5.24
C CYS A 107 -4.75 0.93 5.56
N SER A 108 -4.51 -0.37 5.43
CA SER A 108 -5.49 -1.43 5.73
C SER A 108 -4.95 -2.54 6.64
N LEU A 109 -3.65 -2.53 6.94
CA LEU A 109 -2.99 -3.51 7.80
C LEU A 109 -2.22 -2.84 8.94
N ALA A 110 -2.18 -3.51 10.10
CA ALA A 110 -1.46 -3.02 11.29
C ALA A 110 0.07 -3.28 11.25
N LYS A 111 0.65 -3.50 10.05
CA LYS A 111 2.09 -3.80 9.90
C LYS A 111 3.00 -2.64 10.26
N ASN A 112 2.57 -1.40 9.96
CA ASN A 112 3.25 -0.17 10.31
C ASN A 112 2.20 0.95 10.50
N LEU A 113 1.56 1.00 11.66
CA LEU A 113 0.54 2.01 11.95
C LEU A 113 1.11 3.43 12.03
N ALA A 114 2.42 3.58 12.31
CA ALA A 114 3.05 4.89 12.26
C ALA A 114 3.10 5.44 10.82
N LEU A 115 3.29 4.57 9.81
CA LEU A 115 3.16 4.96 8.39
C LEU A 115 1.73 5.36 8.04
N THR A 116 0.74 4.57 8.47
CA THR A 116 -0.68 4.94 8.27
C THR A 116 -1.00 6.30 8.87
N ALA A 117 -0.52 6.55 10.09
CA ALA A 117 -0.74 7.82 10.79
C ALA A 117 0.04 8.98 10.14
N ALA A 118 1.25 8.75 9.64
CA ALA A 118 2.04 9.73 8.89
C ALA A 118 1.35 10.14 7.59
N LEU A 119 0.85 9.17 6.81
CA LEU A 119 0.07 9.45 5.60
C LEU A 119 -1.23 10.20 5.91
N ASN A 120 -1.93 9.83 6.99
CA ASN A 120 -3.12 10.55 7.42
C ASN A 120 -2.80 12.01 7.80
N GLN A 121 -1.67 12.24 8.45
CA GLN A 121 -1.20 13.59 8.79
C GLN A 121 -0.87 14.39 7.52
N LEU A 122 -0.07 13.83 6.60
CA LEU A 122 0.28 14.49 5.34
C LEU A 122 -0.96 14.81 4.50
N TYR A 123 -1.91 13.88 4.46
CA TYR A 123 -3.17 14.05 3.72
C TYR A 123 -4.06 15.18 4.25
N THR A 124 -3.82 15.70 5.44
CA THR A 124 -4.54 16.90 5.94
C THR A 124 -4.06 18.20 5.31
N ASP A 125 -2.90 18.19 4.63
CA ASP A 125 -2.40 19.33 3.87
C ASP A 125 -3.21 19.45 2.57
N PRO A 126 -3.82 20.62 2.28
CA PRO A 126 -4.59 20.82 1.05
C PRO A 126 -3.73 20.72 -0.23
N ASP A 127 -2.42 20.90 -0.13
CA ASP A 127 -1.47 20.78 -1.24
C ASP A 127 -0.95 19.35 -1.43
N PHE A 128 -1.38 18.39 -0.57
CA PHE A 128 -1.00 16.99 -0.72
C PHE A 128 -1.62 16.38 -1.99
N PRO A 129 -0.88 15.55 -2.74
CA PRO A 129 -1.38 14.87 -3.93
C PRO A 129 -2.68 14.10 -3.70
N HIS A 130 -3.46 13.89 -4.77
CA HIS A 130 -4.64 13.05 -4.66
C HIS A 130 -4.30 11.65 -4.15
N LEU A 131 -4.94 11.24 -3.05
CA LEU A 131 -4.63 9.96 -2.39
C LEU A 131 -5.59 8.86 -2.83
N VAL A 132 -5.03 7.76 -3.30
CA VAL A 132 -5.73 6.52 -3.60
C VAL A 132 -5.30 5.46 -2.58
N LEU A 133 -6.23 4.96 -1.80
CA LEU A 133 -6.04 3.87 -0.85
C LEU A 133 -6.43 2.54 -1.52
N TRP A 134 -5.43 1.74 -1.88
CA TRP A 134 -5.61 0.47 -2.59
C TRP A 134 -5.48 -0.71 -1.65
N HIS A 135 -6.59 -1.38 -1.39
CA HIS A 135 -6.70 -2.43 -0.38
C HIS A 135 -6.73 -3.83 -1.02
N HIS A 136 -5.77 -4.67 -0.65
CA HIS A 136 -5.76 -6.10 -0.98
C HIS A 136 -6.35 -6.92 0.17
N ASP A 137 -5.93 -6.61 1.40
CA ASP A 137 -6.43 -7.20 2.63
C ASP A 137 -6.96 -6.11 3.57
N LEU A 138 -7.89 -6.48 4.44
CA LEU A 138 -8.45 -5.63 5.47
C LEU A 138 -8.21 -6.28 6.84
N ALA A 139 -7.43 -5.64 7.71
CA ALA A 139 -7.06 -6.21 9.00
C ALA A 139 -8.29 -6.48 9.88
N TRP A 140 -9.26 -5.56 9.89
CA TRP A 140 -10.46 -5.67 10.72
C TRP A 140 -11.43 -6.77 10.29
N THR A 141 -11.39 -7.25 9.05
CA THR A 141 -12.27 -8.32 8.54
C THR A 141 -11.55 -9.67 8.40
N THR A 142 -10.23 -9.68 8.54
CA THR A 142 -9.40 -10.88 8.35
C THR A 142 -8.98 -11.48 9.71
N PRO A 143 -9.47 -12.67 10.09
CA PRO A 143 -9.28 -13.24 11.44
C PRO A 143 -7.83 -13.33 11.92
N ARG A 144 -6.87 -13.59 11.01
CA ARG A 144 -5.44 -13.73 11.35
C ARG A 144 -4.81 -12.46 11.94
N TYR A 145 -5.40 -11.28 11.72
CA TYR A 145 -4.88 -10.01 12.23
C TYR A 145 -5.56 -9.55 13.53
N ARG A 146 -6.57 -10.27 14.00
CA ARG A 146 -7.43 -9.85 15.12
C ARG A 146 -6.67 -9.54 16.40
N THR A 147 -5.61 -10.28 16.68
CA THR A 147 -4.78 -10.11 17.88
C THR A 147 -3.88 -8.88 17.86
N GLU A 148 -3.74 -8.24 16.70
CA GLU A 148 -2.91 -7.05 16.52
C GLU A 148 -3.75 -5.75 16.56
N LEU A 149 -5.07 -5.87 16.75
CA LEU A 149 -6.02 -4.76 16.65
C LEU A 149 -6.62 -4.41 18.01
N HIS A 150 -6.65 -3.12 18.32
CA HIS A 150 -7.26 -2.55 19.50
C HIS A 150 -8.18 -1.40 19.10
N ASP A 151 -9.12 -1.02 19.98
CA ASP A 151 -9.98 0.14 19.74
C ASP A 151 -9.21 1.45 19.99
N GLY A 152 -9.58 2.47 19.23
CA GLY A 152 -9.01 3.80 19.34
C GLY A 152 -7.85 4.06 18.37
N TYR A 153 -7.25 5.24 18.50
CA TYR A 153 -6.11 5.64 17.69
C TYR A 153 -4.84 4.87 18.13
N PRO A 154 -4.01 4.38 17.18
CA PRO A 154 -4.04 4.61 15.72
C PRO A 154 -4.81 3.54 14.92
N TRP A 155 -5.33 2.47 15.52
CA TRP A 155 -5.99 1.36 14.81
C TRP A 155 -7.26 1.79 14.09
N ASP A 156 -7.98 2.79 14.62
CA ASP A 156 -9.20 3.33 13.98
C ASP A 156 -8.92 3.96 12.62
N LEU A 157 -7.66 4.35 12.32
CA LEU A 157 -7.28 4.83 10.99
C LEU A 157 -7.50 3.79 9.89
N LEU A 158 -7.49 2.50 10.24
CA LEU A 158 -7.71 1.40 9.30
C LEU A 158 -9.20 1.10 9.02
N ARG A 159 -10.11 1.70 9.80
CA ARG A 159 -11.56 1.42 9.74
C ARG A 159 -12.43 2.67 9.71
N ARG A 160 -11.87 3.82 9.41
CA ARG A 160 -12.64 5.04 9.18
C ARG A 160 -12.40 5.59 7.79
N ASP A 161 -13.42 6.26 7.25
CA ASP A 161 -13.27 6.95 5.97
C ASP A 161 -12.25 8.11 6.08
N TRP A 162 -11.49 8.31 4.99
CA TRP A 162 -10.63 9.46 4.82
C TRP A 162 -11.27 10.35 3.75
N PRO A 163 -11.99 11.40 4.15
CA PRO A 163 -12.79 12.21 3.22
C PRO A 163 -11.94 12.78 2.08
N GLY A 164 -12.39 12.55 0.84
CA GLY A 164 -11.67 12.97 -0.37
C GLY A 164 -10.67 11.96 -0.92
N ALA A 165 -10.22 10.96 -0.15
CA ALA A 165 -9.41 9.87 -0.68
C ALA A 165 -10.26 8.90 -1.51
N THR A 166 -9.66 8.38 -2.61
CA THR A 166 -10.29 7.35 -3.42
C THR A 166 -10.02 5.97 -2.81
N GLN A 167 -11.08 5.22 -2.55
CA GLN A 167 -11.01 3.86 -2.02
C GLN A 167 -11.07 2.85 -3.17
N VAL A 168 -10.07 1.96 -3.26
CA VAL A 168 -9.99 0.89 -4.26
C VAL A 168 -9.77 -0.45 -3.58
N VAL A 169 -10.49 -1.47 -4.04
CA VAL A 169 -10.37 -2.86 -3.57
C VAL A 169 -10.26 -3.83 -4.74
N ILE A 170 -9.74 -5.03 -4.47
CA ILE A 170 -9.45 -6.04 -5.51
C ILE A 170 -10.62 -6.97 -5.84
N SER A 171 -11.75 -6.87 -5.14
CA SER A 171 -12.92 -7.73 -5.39
C SER A 171 -14.21 -7.15 -4.82
N GLN A 172 -15.34 -7.63 -5.32
CA GLN A 172 -16.67 -7.27 -4.80
C GLN A 172 -16.87 -7.68 -3.33
N LEU A 173 -16.27 -8.78 -2.89
CA LEU A 173 -16.28 -9.18 -1.47
C LEU A 173 -15.57 -8.13 -0.62
N ARG A 174 -14.36 -7.71 -1.02
CA ARG A 174 -13.62 -6.64 -0.32
C ARG A 174 -14.35 -5.31 -0.35
N GLN A 175 -15.10 -5.02 -1.42
CA GLN A 175 -15.95 -3.82 -1.50
C GLN A 175 -17.06 -3.84 -0.44
N GLN A 176 -17.74 -4.97 -0.26
CA GLN A 176 -18.78 -5.13 0.75
C GLN A 176 -18.20 -4.97 2.17
N GLU A 177 -17.10 -5.65 2.44
CA GLU A 177 -16.41 -5.59 3.73
C GLU A 177 -15.94 -4.17 4.06
N LEU A 178 -15.30 -3.48 3.10
CA LEU A 178 -14.78 -2.13 3.31
C LEU A 178 -15.92 -1.12 3.47
N ALA A 179 -16.99 -1.21 2.67
CA ALA A 179 -18.15 -0.35 2.79
C ALA A 179 -18.78 -0.44 4.17
N HIS A 180 -18.95 -1.66 4.69
CA HIS A 180 -19.45 -1.89 6.04
C HIS A 180 -18.47 -1.36 7.12
N LEU A 181 -17.17 -1.57 6.92
CA LEU A 181 -16.13 -1.16 7.86
C LEU A 181 -16.03 0.37 7.99
N LEU A 182 -16.14 1.08 6.87
CA LEU A 182 -16.04 2.54 6.80
C LEU A 182 -17.39 3.26 7.01
N ASP A 183 -18.50 2.52 7.07
CA ASP A 183 -19.88 3.06 7.10
C ASP A 183 -20.15 4.02 5.92
N VAL A 184 -19.81 3.58 4.70
CA VAL A 184 -20.01 4.35 3.47
C VAL A 184 -20.81 3.55 2.41
N PRO A 185 -21.50 4.23 1.48
CA PRO A 185 -22.12 3.56 0.33
C PRO A 185 -21.09 2.79 -0.51
N ARG A 186 -21.45 1.58 -0.98
CA ARG A 186 -20.58 0.72 -1.79
C ARG A 186 -20.08 1.38 -3.06
N GLU A 187 -20.90 2.26 -3.63
CA GLU A 187 -20.64 3.01 -4.86
C GLU A 187 -19.45 3.98 -4.72
N ARG A 188 -19.07 4.34 -3.49
CA ARG A 188 -17.89 5.15 -3.20
C ARG A 188 -16.57 4.36 -3.26
N ILE A 189 -16.65 3.02 -3.36
CA ILE A 189 -15.48 2.14 -3.36
C ILE A 189 -15.37 1.49 -4.74
N HIS A 190 -14.26 1.73 -5.41
CA HIS A 190 -13.99 1.16 -6.72
C HIS A 190 -13.47 -0.27 -6.62
N VAL A 191 -13.92 -1.13 -7.54
CA VAL A 191 -13.41 -2.51 -7.63
C VAL A 191 -12.51 -2.61 -8.86
N VAL A 192 -11.23 -2.88 -8.63
CA VAL A 192 -10.24 -3.13 -9.68
C VAL A 192 -9.57 -4.47 -9.37
N PRO A 193 -9.99 -5.56 -10.02
CA PRO A 193 -9.40 -6.88 -9.81
C PRO A 193 -7.91 -6.91 -10.18
N ASN A 194 -7.14 -7.75 -9.47
CA ASN A 194 -5.76 -8.00 -9.87
C ASN A 194 -5.72 -8.64 -11.25
N GLY A 195 -4.90 -8.08 -12.14
CA GLY A 195 -4.63 -8.65 -13.45
C GLY A 195 -3.62 -9.80 -13.39
N VAL A 196 -3.55 -10.55 -14.46
CA VAL A 196 -2.53 -11.59 -14.72
C VAL A 196 -1.86 -11.23 -16.02
N ASP A 197 -0.54 -11.26 -16.05
CA ASP A 197 0.23 -11.16 -17.28
C ASP A 197 0.12 -12.49 -18.04
N PRO A 198 -0.64 -12.55 -19.15
CA PRO A 198 -0.85 -13.80 -19.86
C PRO A 198 0.44 -14.33 -20.52
N GLU A 199 1.33 -13.46 -20.99
CA GLU A 199 2.58 -13.87 -21.62
C GLU A 199 3.49 -14.56 -20.61
N ARG A 200 3.57 -14.03 -19.39
CA ARG A 200 4.36 -14.63 -18.31
C ARG A 200 3.70 -15.87 -17.73
N PHE A 201 2.37 -15.87 -17.60
CA PHE A 201 1.62 -16.98 -16.97
C PHE A 201 1.48 -18.18 -17.88
N PHE A 202 1.30 -17.96 -19.20
CA PHE A 202 1.14 -19.01 -20.21
C PHE A 202 2.42 -19.29 -20.99
N LYS A 203 3.57 -18.75 -20.58
CA LYS A 203 4.86 -19.08 -21.18
C LYS A 203 5.21 -20.53 -20.85
N LEU A 204 4.79 -21.43 -21.73
CA LEU A 204 5.18 -22.83 -21.65
C LEU A 204 6.66 -22.97 -21.98
N GLU A 205 7.42 -23.60 -21.10
CA GLU A 205 8.80 -24.00 -21.38
C GLU A 205 8.82 -24.98 -22.57
N SER A 206 9.94 -25.02 -23.33
CA SER A 206 10.08 -25.90 -24.53
C SER A 206 9.77 -27.36 -24.20
N GLU A 207 10.11 -27.81 -22.99
CA GLU A 207 9.81 -29.17 -22.49
C GLU A 207 8.30 -29.38 -22.31
N THR A 208 7.57 -28.38 -21.85
CA THR A 208 6.10 -28.46 -21.71
C THR A 208 5.41 -28.49 -23.06
N HIS A 209 5.90 -27.74 -24.05
CA HIS A 209 5.40 -27.81 -25.42
C HIS A 209 5.56 -29.22 -25.99
N THR A 210 6.68 -29.89 -25.70
CA THR A 210 6.94 -31.26 -26.15
C THR A 210 6.00 -32.27 -25.51
N LEU A 211 5.69 -32.10 -24.21
CA LEU A 211 4.74 -32.95 -23.45
C LEU A 211 3.29 -32.79 -23.92
N VAL A 212 2.87 -31.58 -24.27
CA VAL A 212 1.48 -31.29 -24.72
C VAL A 212 1.27 -31.75 -26.17
N ALA A 213 2.34 -31.89 -26.97
CA ALA A 213 2.29 -32.34 -28.37
C ALA A 213 2.33 -33.89 -28.54
N GLN A 214 2.45 -34.65 -27.45
CA GLN A 214 2.36 -36.11 -27.42
C GLN A 214 0.97 -36.60 -27.03
#